data_4c7c63bf092cb51fc21209c0c6bfc64d
#
_entry.id   4c7c63bf092cb51fc21209c0c6bfc64d
#
_cell.length_a   1.000
_cell.length_b   1.000
_cell.length_c   1.000
_cell.angle_alpha   90.00
_cell.angle_beta   90.00
_cell.angle_gamma   90.00
#
_symmetry.space_group_name_H-M   'P 1'
#
loop_
_entity.id
_entity.type
_entity.pdbx_description
1 polymer ?
#
loop_
_entity_poly.entity_id
_entity_poly.type
_entity_poly.pdbx_seq_one_letter_code
_entity_poly.pdbx_strand_id
1 'polypeptide(L)'
;MFVTSLKWKFDAESIRGTPRTHGVFGLWDEGSIVYIGATARSVFLPDTLGELLGLKRRGIIQATHFTWEITITPRSWAGELLRLHFNKHGALPLYNQPASALQLAQGDAAAAVNLRLP
;
A
#
# COMPACT_ATOMS: atom_id res chain seq x y z
N MET A 1 12.35 7.41 0.78
CA MET A 1 11.36 6.36 0.96
C MET A 1 11.16 5.56 -0.32
N PHE A 2 10.22 5.90 -1.19
CA PHE A 2 10.20 5.28 -2.51
C PHE A 2 11.28 5.89 -3.39
N VAL A 3 11.89 5.05 -4.23
CA VAL A 3 12.98 5.48 -5.11
C VAL A 3 12.52 6.59 -6.03
N THR A 4 11.29 6.48 -6.55
CA THR A 4 10.71 7.50 -7.40
C THR A 4 9.75 8.37 -6.62
N SER A 5 9.78 9.66 -6.89
CA SER A 5 8.80 10.59 -6.37
C SER A 5 7.58 10.72 -7.26
N LEU A 6 7.57 10.01 -8.40
CA LEU A 6 6.48 10.08 -9.35
C LEU A 6 5.24 9.39 -8.80
N LYS A 7 4.16 10.15 -8.71
CA LYS A 7 2.87 9.65 -8.24
C LYS A 7 1.90 9.55 -9.40
N TRP A 8 1.15 8.46 -9.42
CA TRP A 8 0.15 8.19 -10.45
C TRP A 8 -1.24 8.39 -9.85
N LYS A 9 -2.17 8.89 -10.64
CA LYS A 9 -3.56 8.97 -10.20
C LYS A 9 -4.07 7.60 -9.78
N PHE A 10 -4.78 7.55 -8.66
CA PHE A 10 -5.32 6.28 -8.17
C PHE A 10 -6.64 5.98 -8.85
N ASP A 11 -6.57 5.49 -10.07
CA ASP A 11 -7.72 5.11 -10.90
C ASP A 11 -7.40 3.86 -11.71
N ALA A 12 -8.42 3.28 -12.33
CA ALA A 12 -8.30 2.02 -13.04
C ALA A 12 -7.33 2.11 -14.23
N GLU A 13 -7.32 3.24 -14.92
CA GLU A 13 -6.44 3.42 -16.09
C GLU A 13 -4.97 3.40 -15.68
N SER A 14 -4.61 4.15 -14.66
CA SER A 14 -3.23 4.19 -14.16
C SER A 14 -2.79 2.84 -13.61
N ILE A 15 -3.69 2.14 -12.92
CA ILE A 15 -3.39 0.83 -12.38
C ILE A 15 -3.10 -0.18 -13.50
N ARG A 16 -3.84 -0.12 -14.59
CA ARG A 16 -3.58 -1.00 -15.75
C ARG A 16 -2.21 -0.79 -16.35
N GLY A 17 -1.63 0.37 -16.16
CA GLY A 17 -0.28 0.68 -16.64
C GLY A 17 0.84 0.13 -15.76
N THR A 18 0.54 -0.43 -14.60
CA THR A 18 1.57 -1.01 -13.76
C THR A 18 1.97 -2.40 -14.27
N PRO A 19 3.24 -2.78 -14.11
CA PRO A 19 3.68 -4.09 -14.59
C PRO A 19 3.08 -5.23 -13.77
N ARG A 20 2.83 -6.35 -14.44
CA ARG A 20 2.31 -7.55 -13.78
C ARG A 20 3.45 -8.28 -13.10
N THR A 21 3.87 -7.76 -11.97
CA THR A 21 4.95 -8.33 -11.18
C THR A 21 4.75 -8.00 -9.71
N HIS A 22 5.61 -8.54 -8.89
CA HIS A 22 5.58 -8.29 -7.44
C HIS A 22 6.27 -6.97 -7.11
N GLY A 23 5.79 -6.32 -6.08
CA GLY A 23 6.40 -5.09 -5.65
C GLY A 23 5.77 -4.54 -4.39
N VAL A 24 6.27 -3.38 -4.00
CA VAL A 24 5.71 -2.57 -2.93
C VAL A 24 5.02 -1.36 -3.53
N PHE A 25 4.09 -0.80 -2.80
CA PHE A 25 3.37 0.38 -3.26
C PHE A 25 3.00 1.26 -2.09
N GLY A 26 2.76 2.51 -2.39
CA GLY A 26 2.26 3.48 -1.42
C GLY A 26 1.00 4.12 -1.94
N LEU A 27 0.03 4.31 -1.06
CA LEU A 27 -1.15 5.11 -1.35
C LEU A 27 -0.97 6.47 -0.70
N TRP A 28 -1.32 7.51 -1.43
CA TRP A 28 -1.15 8.89 -1.01
C TRP A 28 -2.50 9.61 -1.03
N ASP A 29 -2.78 10.36 0.01
CA ASP A 29 -3.91 11.27 0.03
C ASP A 29 -3.34 12.67 -0.07
N GLU A 30 -3.34 13.19 -1.29
CA GLU A 30 -2.79 14.48 -1.69
C GLU A 30 -1.30 14.63 -1.41
N GLY A 31 -0.78 14.87 -0.42
CA GLY A 31 0.67 14.98 -0.18
C GLY A 31 1.17 14.05 0.89
N SER A 32 0.28 13.28 1.50
CA SER A 32 0.62 12.44 2.63
C SER A 32 0.48 10.97 2.27
N ILE A 33 1.48 10.16 2.61
CA ILE A 33 1.37 8.73 2.43
C ILE A 33 0.45 8.16 3.51
N VAL A 34 -0.55 7.40 3.08
CA VAL A 34 -1.56 6.85 4.01
C VAL A 34 -1.52 5.34 4.11
N TYR A 35 -0.79 4.67 3.21
CA TYR A 35 -0.65 3.22 3.28
C TYR A 35 0.59 2.78 2.52
N ILE A 36 1.33 1.84 3.10
CA ILE A 36 2.44 1.16 2.44
C ILE A 36 2.10 -0.31 2.44
N GLY A 37 2.08 -0.92 1.26
CA GLY A 37 1.73 -2.32 1.13
C GLY A 37 2.65 -3.06 0.19
N ALA A 38 2.45 -4.38 0.14
CA ALA A 38 3.23 -5.28 -0.69
C ALA A 38 2.30 -6.28 -1.35
N THR A 39 2.71 -6.77 -2.51
CA THR A 39 1.97 -7.85 -3.18
C THR A 39 2.15 -9.16 -2.42
N ALA A 40 1.11 -9.97 -2.39
CA ALA A 40 1.18 -11.32 -1.87
C ALA A 40 1.83 -12.25 -2.89
N ARG A 41 2.13 -13.47 -2.46
CA ARG A 41 2.93 -14.43 -3.25
C ARG A 41 2.40 -14.66 -4.66
N SER A 42 1.11 -14.82 -4.82
CA SER A 42 0.50 -15.16 -6.11
C SER A 42 -0.29 -14.00 -6.72
N VAL A 43 -0.06 -12.78 -6.25
CA VAL A 43 -0.82 -11.61 -6.67
C VAL A 43 0.15 -10.55 -7.17
N PHE A 44 -0.20 -9.88 -8.24
CA PHE A 44 0.65 -8.86 -8.85
C PHE A 44 0.17 -7.45 -8.53
N LEU A 45 1.03 -6.47 -8.80
CA LEU A 45 0.73 -5.07 -8.49
C LEU A 45 -0.64 -4.60 -9.00
N PRO A 46 -1.01 -4.82 -10.28
CA PRO A 46 -2.32 -4.34 -10.73
C PRO A 46 -3.49 -4.99 -9.99
N ASP A 47 -3.36 -6.26 -9.62
CA ASP A 47 -4.45 -6.96 -8.92
C ASP A 47 -4.64 -6.39 -7.51
N THR A 48 -3.54 -6.20 -6.80
CA THR A 48 -3.57 -5.65 -5.44
C THR A 48 -4.09 -4.21 -5.43
N LEU A 49 -3.58 -3.38 -6.33
CA LEU A 49 -4.04 -2.00 -6.44
C LEU A 49 -5.50 -1.92 -6.86
N GLY A 50 -5.94 -2.83 -7.73
CA GLY A 50 -7.33 -2.90 -8.14
C GLY A 50 -8.29 -3.22 -6.99
N GLU A 51 -7.91 -4.13 -6.11
CA GLU A 51 -8.70 -4.43 -4.91
C GLU A 51 -8.81 -3.20 -4.00
N LEU A 52 -7.70 -2.49 -3.81
CA LEU A 52 -7.71 -1.29 -2.99
C LEU A 52 -8.53 -0.17 -3.63
N LEU A 53 -8.51 -0.06 -4.95
CA LEU A 53 -9.37 0.89 -5.65
C LEU A 53 -10.85 0.57 -5.41
N GLY A 54 -11.20 -0.72 -5.35
CA GLY A 54 -12.56 -1.13 -4.99
C GLY A 54 -12.96 -0.64 -3.61
N LEU A 55 -12.04 -0.71 -2.64
CA LEU A 55 -12.30 -0.20 -1.29
C LEU A 55 -12.45 1.32 -1.29
N LYS A 56 -11.65 2.03 -2.10
CA LYS A 56 -11.82 3.47 -2.26
C LYS A 56 -13.20 3.82 -2.78
N ARG A 57 -13.67 3.09 -3.79
CA ARG A 57 -14.98 3.32 -4.39
C ARG A 57 -16.12 3.07 -3.40
N ARG A 58 -15.88 2.22 -2.42
CA ARG A 58 -16.83 1.95 -1.33
C ARG A 58 -16.72 2.94 -0.17
N GLY A 59 -15.80 3.90 -0.28
CA GLY A 59 -15.62 4.91 0.76
C GLY A 59 -14.85 4.45 1.98
N ILE A 60 -14.22 3.28 1.93
CA ILE A 60 -13.48 2.71 3.06
C ILE A 60 -12.13 3.38 3.24
N ILE A 61 -11.48 3.74 2.13
CA ILE A 61 -10.21 4.45 2.17
C ILE A 61 -10.29 5.71 1.32
N GLN A 62 -9.44 6.68 1.65
CA GLN A 62 -9.27 7.90 0.86
C GLN A 62 -7.84 7.95 0.37
N ALA A 63 -7.67 7.97 -0.93
CA ALA A 63 -6.36 8.09 -1.57
C ALA A 63 -6.54 8.71 -2.94
N THR A 64 -5.66 9.62 -3.29
CA THR A 64 -5.71 10.33 -4.57
C THR A 64 -4.69 9.80 -5.56
N HIS A 65 -3.57 9.28 -5.06
CA HIS A 65 -2.45 8.85 -5.90
C HIS A 65 -1.81 7.60 -5.34
N PHE A 66 -0.99 6.94 -6.16
CA PHE A 66 -0.18 5.82 -5.70
C PHE A 66 1.21 5.87 -6.31
N THR A 67 2.14 5.21 -5.62
CA THR A 67 3.51 4.95 -6.11
C THR A 67 3.75 3.46 -6.05
N TRP A 68 4.71 2.98 -6.81
CA TRP A 68 5.07 1.56 -6.77
C TRP A 68 6.55 1.37 -7.09
N GLU A 69 7.05 0.20 -6.68
CA GLU A 69 8.43 -0.15 -6.88
C GLU A 69 8.52 -1.68 -7.00
N ILE A 70 9.18 -2.17 -8.06
CA ILE A 70 9.37 -3.60 -8.27
C ILE A 70 10.43 -4.10 -7.31
N THR A 71 10.17 -5.23 -6.67
CA THR A 71 11.16 -5.91 -5.83
C THR A 71 10.87 -7.40 -5.76
N ILE A 72 11.92 -8.20 -5.62
CA ILE A 72 11.79 -9.65 -5.43
C ILE A 72 11.49 -10.00 -3.97
N THR A 73 11.57 -9.03 -3.07
CA THR A 73 11.29 -9.23 -1.64
C THR A 73 10.25 -8.20 -1.16
N PRO A 74 9.01 -8.25 -1.71
CA PRO A 74 8.04 -7.18 -1.43
C PRO A 74 7.74 -7.01 0.04
N ARG A 75 7.51 -8.11 0.75
CA ARG A 75 7.14 -8.04 2.17
C ARG A 75 8.26 -7.45 3.01
N SER A 76 9.49 -7.90 2.79
CA SER A 76 10.66 -7.39 3.54
C SER A 76 10.88 -5.92 3.25
N TRP A 77 10.76 -5.53 1.99
CA TRP A 77 10.95 -4.13 1.61
C TRP A 77 9.86 -3.22 2.17
N ALA A 78 8.61 -3.69 2.14
CA ALA A 78 7.51 -2.94 2.76
C ALA A 78 7.74 -2.76 4.26
N GLY A 79 8.20 -3.79 4.94
CA GLY A 79 8.53 -3.71 6.37
C GLY A 79 9.62 -2.67 6.63
N GLU A 80 10.64 -2.61 5.79
CA GLU A 80 11.69 -1.62 5.91
C GLU A 80 11.15 -0.20 5.69
N LEU A 81 10.33 -0.02 4.69
CA LEU A 81 9.72 1.28 4.43
C LEU A 81 8.83 1.73 5.58
N LEU A 82 8.07 0.81 6.17
CA LEU A 82 7.24 1.11 7.33
C LEU A 82 8.09 1.50 8.55
N ARG A 83 9.20 0.80 8.75
CA ARG A 83 10.11 1.12 9.84
C ARG A 83 10.70 2.51 9.67
N LEU A 84 11.14 2.85 8.46
CA LEU A 84 11.67 4.17 8.16
C LEU A 84 10.61 5.26 8.37
N HIS A 85 9.39 5.01 7.94
CA HIS A 85 8.29 5.95 8.13
C HIS A 85 8.01 6.16 9.63
N PHE A 86 7.96 5.07 10.39
CA PHE A 86 7.73 5.16 11.83
C PHE A 86 8.83 5.95 12.53
N ASN A 87 10.09 5.70 12.16
CA ASN A 87 11.22 6.41 12.76
C ASN A 87 11.17 7.90 12.48
N LYS A 88 10.69 8.29 11.30
CA LYS A 88 10.63 9.68 10.90
C LYS A 88 9.42 10.41 11.50
N HIS A 89 8.28 9.75 11.60
CA HIS A 89 7.01 10.39 11.94
C HIS A 89 6.44 9.99 13.30
N GLY A 90 6.98 8.97 13.93
CA GLY A 90 6.49 8.50 15.23
C GLY A 90 5.23 7.65 15.15
N ALA A 91 4.74 7.33 13.96
CA ALA A 91 3.55 6.53 13.76
C ALA A 91 3.59 5.86 12.40
N LEU A 92 2.84 4.76 12.24
CA LEU A 92 2.63 4.14 10.94
C LEU A 92 1.68 5.00 10.10
N PRO A 93 1.72 4.86 8.76
CA PRO A 93 0.71 5.50 7.92
C PRO A 93 -0.70 5.11 8.37
N LEU A 94 -1.67 5.98 8.14
CA LEU A 94 -3.04 5.84 8.66
C LEU A 94 -3.62 4.44 8.46
N TYR A 95 -3.55 3.91 7.25
CA TYR A 95 -4.20 2.62 6.95
C TYR A 95 -3.32 1.41 7.27
N ASN A 96 -2.11 1.60 7.72
CA ASN A 96 -1.29 0.53 8.28
C ASN A 96 -1.55 0.33 9.77
N GLN A 97 -2.25 1.24 10.42
CA GLN A 97 -2.57 1.12 11.84
C GLN A 97 -3.62 0.02 12.03
N PRO A 98 -3.47 -0.83 13.07
CA PRO A 98 -4.31 -2.02 13.22
C PRO A 98 -5.82 -1.77 13.27
N ALA A 99 -6.24 -0.65 13.84
CA ALA A 99 -7.67 -0.32 13.97
C ALA A 99 -8.19 0.55 12.83
N SER A 100 -7.42 0.75 11.76
CA SER A 100 -7.86 1.57 10.64
C SER A 100 -9.01 0.93 9.88
N ALA A 101 -9.76 1.74 9.13
CA ALA A 101 -10.86 1.26 8.31
C ALA A 101 -10.42 0.19 7.31
N LEU A 102 -9.22 0.33 6.72
CA LEU A 102 -8.69 -0.65 5.79
C LEU A 102 -8.44 -1.99 6.46
N GLN A 103 -7.79 -1.99 7.61
CA GLN A 103 -7.48 -3.23 8.32
C GLN A 103 -8.74 -3.96 8.76
N LEU A 104 -9.74 -3.23 9.24
CA LEU A 104 -11.01 -3.81 9.62
C LEU A 104 -11.76 -4.39 8.41
N ALA A 105 -11.69 -3.72 7.27
CA ALA A 105 -12.36 -4.18 6.05
C ALA A 105 -11.69 -5.42 5.46
N GLN A 106 -10.38 -5.55 5.58
CA GLN A 106 -9.65 -6.70 5.06
C GLN A 106 -9.72 -7.93 5.97
N GLY A 107 -10.08 -7.72 7.22
CA GLY A 107 -10.27 -8.82 8.15
C GLY A 107 -8.97 -9.49 8.61
N ASP A 108 -9.11 -10.73 9.11
CA ASP A 108 -8.03 -11.42 9.81
C ASP A 108 -6.80 -11.71 8.96
N ALA A 109 -6.97 -12.01 7.69
CA ALA A 109 -5.85 -12.32 6.82
C ALA A 109 -4.90 -11.13 6.67
N ALA A 110 -5.45 -9.95 6.46
CA ALA A 110 -4.63 -8.74 6.35
C ALA A 110 -4.05 -8.34 7.70
N ALA A 111 -4.81 -8.48 8.77
CA ALA A 111 -4.33 -8.22 10.11
C ALA A 111 -3.14 -9.10 10.46
N ALA A 112 -3.20 -10.38 10.11
CA ALA A 112 -2.11 -11.32 10.38
C ALA A 112 -0.84 -10.92 9.63
N VAL A 113 -0.95 -10.44 8.41
CA VAL A 113 0.19 -9.96 7.63
C VAL A 113 0.79 -8.71 8.29
N ASN A 114 -0.05 -7.77 8.68
CA ASN A 114 0.41 -6.50 9.23
C ASN A 114 1.03 -6.63 10.61
N LEU A 115 0.57 -7.56 11.41
CA LEU A 115 1.13 -7.80 12.74
C LEU A 115 2.56 -8.34 12.70
N ARG A 116 3.00 -8.82 11.55
CA ARG A 116 4.38 -9.30 11.36
C ARG A 116 5.34 -8.20 10.96
N LEU A 117 4.83 -7.05 10.64
CA LEU A 117 5.67 -5.91 10.33
C LEU A 117 6.19 -5.29 11.61
N PRO A 118 7.42 -4.78 11.60
CA PRO A 118 8.03 -4.19 12.79
C PRO A 118 7.28 -3.00 13.34
#